data_9527056ed8b0d037d6a2dd3e31ef7cae
#
_entry.id   9527056ed8b0d037d6a2dd3e31ef7cae
#
_cell.length_a   1.000
_cell.length_b   1.000
_cell.length_c   1.000
_cell.angle_alpha   90.00
_cell.angle_beta   90.00
_cell.angle_gamma   90.00
#
_symmetry.space_group_name_H-M   'P 1'
#
loop_
_entity.id
_entity.type
_entity.pdbx_description
1 polymer ?
#
loop_
_entity_poly.entity_id
_entity_poly.type
_entity_poly.pdbx_seq_one_letter_code
_entity_poly.pdbx_strand_id
1 'polypeptide(L)'
;MNNYFSFVFLSLLSLLVLETSAQFRASSYPHESRLVKEVLLGSSVRVSKISYQGSMRGRGIFSCSECNIGIDSGIVLSTGDIEFLKGPNRSNTSSGVNGTSGDENLNKLAFGRTYDAAILEFSFVADFDMVSFTYVFGSEEYDEYVGSPFHDVFGFLLIDEETGESVNMATIPGTNIPITINTLNGGKFEKYFVTNQRWKPNEVEKFNTELDGFTKPLKAYSNVIPGKVYKLKIAIADVNDQQLDSGVFIEKMSFKSQKTQEFIKENEEFLAYFEKTLEERGITTTPSRSGLFKSEQTTIDSATVEAPLPITQDELNQMDALTLYFPFDASEVTASEQKRLETFINKLDQLDQFTFTLQGHTDNFGSKSYNVILSEKRALAVKKLLNNYAVKSEKVNIQFFDFSQPAKDNNSSKNRALNRRVEIVVNQKKSD
;
A
#
# COMPACT_ATOMS: atom_id res chain seq x y z
N MET A 1 7.50 20.16 89.88
CA MET A 1 6.62 20.61 88.82
C MET A 1 7.49 20.51 87.49
N ASN A 2 7.42 19.39 86.82
CA ASN A 2 8.26 19.11 85.62
C ASN A 2 7.33 19.10 84.41
N ASN A 3 7.53 20.05 83.50
CA ASN A 3 6.85 20.11 82.25
C ASN A 3 7.71 19.35 81.22
N TYR A 4 7.23 18.21 80.68
CA TYR A 4 7.78 17.53 79.51
C TYR A 4 7.11 18.10 78.28
N PHE A 5 7.91 18.75 77.42
CA PHE A 5 7.49 19.10 76.08
C PHE A 5 7.83 17.89 75.17
N SER A 6 6.77 17.23 74.60
CA SER A 6 6.92 16.21 73.61
C SER A 6 6.97 16.91 72.25
N PHE A 7 8.14 16.83 71.58
CA PHE A 7 8.28 17.18 70.16
C PHE A 7 7.83 15.99 69.30
N VAL A 8 6.71 16.16 68.62
CA VAL A 8 6.28 15.23 67.56
C VAL A 8 6.98 15.66 66.28
N PHE A 9 7.97 14.87 65.82
CA PHE A 9 8.57 15.00 64.51
C PHE A 9 7.59 14.40 63.49
N LEU A 10 6.88 15.24 62.73
CA LEU A 10 6.12 14.83 61.55
C LEU A 10 7.10 14.74 60.39
N SER A 11 7.56 13.52 60.06
CA SER A 11 8.33 13.27 58.85
C SER A 11 7.39 13.33 57.66
N LEU A 12 7.42 14.43 56.91
CA LEU A 12 6.80 14.52 55.59
C LEU A 12 7.62 13.67 54.63
N LEU A 13 7.17 12.44 54.38
CA LEU A 13 7.68 11.59 53.30
C LEU A 13 7.10 12.15 51.99
N SER A 14 7.81 13.05 51.32
CA SER A 14 7.49 13.46 49.96
C SER A 14 7.73 12.24 49.05
N LEU A 15 6.62 11.58 48.67
CA LEU A 15 6.64 10.67 47.53
C LEU A 15 7.03 11.50 46.31
N LEU A 16 8.28 11.43 45.89
CA LEU A 16 8.70 11.78 44.53
C LEU A 16 8.04 10.75 43.61
N VAL A 17 6.86 11.11 43.10
CA VAL A 17 6.33 10.46 41.88
C VAL A 17 7.30 10.87 40.78
N LEU A 18 8.22 10.00 40.46
CA LEU A 18 8.97 10.05 39.20
C LEU A 18 7.91 9.86 38.10
N GLU A 19 7.38 10.95 37.57
CA GLU A 19 6.69 10.91 36.30
C GLU A 19 7.70 10.40 35.29
N THR A 20 7.61 9.12 34.96
CA THR A 20 8.29 8.58 33.80
C THR A 20 7.60 9.19 32.60
N SER A 21 8.08 10.36 32.13
CA SER A 21 7.60 10.94 30.89
C SER A 21 7.73 9.89 29.79
N ALA A 22 6.63 9.66 29.08
CA ALA A 22 6.62 8.87 27.83
C ALA A 22 7.82 9.29 26.99
N GLN A 23 8.71 8.37 26.69
CA GLN A 23 9.96 8.72 26.03
C GLN A 23 10.12 7.93 24.74
N PHE A 24 9.96 8.62 23.61
CA PHE A 24 10.41 8.11 22.33
C PHE A 24 11.94 8.06 22.32
N ARG A 25 12.48 6.91 22.03
CA ARG A 25 13.92 6.69 21.85
C ARG A 25 14.17 6.12 20.48
N ALA A 26 15.00 6.79 19.70
CA ALA A 26 15.55 6.25 18.47
C ALA A 26 17.07 6.26 18.59
N SER A 27 17.70 5.24 18.01
CA SER A 27 19.17 5.18 17.94
C SER A 27 19.58 4.55 16.62
N SER A 28 20.53 5.19 15.94
CA SER A 28 21.09 4.62 14.72
C SER A 28 21.71 3.25 14.99
N TYR A 29 21.53 2.35 14.03
CA TYR A 29 21.95 0.97 14.19
C TYR A 29 22.82 0.54 13.00
N PRO A 30 24.10 0.22 13.20
CA PRO A 30 25.05 0.08 12.10
C PRO A 30 24.90 -1.21 11.28
N HIS A 31 24.21 -2.22 11.81
CA HIS A 31 24.13 -3.55 11.19
C HIS A 31 22.74 -3.85 10.62
N GLU A 32 22.54 -3.62 9.31
CA GLU A 32 21.29 -3.88 8.60
C GLU A 32 20.81 -5.34 8.75
N SER A 33 21.74 -6.29 8.73
CA SER A 33 21.41 -7.70 8.91
C SER A 33 20.72 -7.99 10.25
N ARG A 34 21.12 -7.30 11.32
CA ARG A 34 20.51 -7.43 12.63
C ARG A 34 19.18 -6.69 12.73
N LEU A 35 19.03 -5.53 12.05
CA LEU A 35 17.74 -4.85 11.96
C LEU A 35 16.66 -5.80 11.40
N VAL A 36 16.97 -6.52 10.34
CA VAL A 36 16.02 -7.46 9.75
C VAL A 36 15.87 -8.70 10.62
N LYS A 37 16.94 -9.42 10.95
CA LYS A 37 16.88 -10.74 11.58
C LYS A 37 16.49 -10.73 13.05
N GLU A 38 16.86 -9.69 13.80
CA GLU A 38 16.67 -9.64 15.26
C GLU A 38 15.50 -8.73 15.66
N VAL A 39 15.17 -7.75 14.81
CA VAL A 39 14.13 -6.78 15.15
C VAL A 39 12.87 -6.97 14.30
N LEU A 40 12.99 -6.96 12.97
CA LEU A 40 11.84 -6.96 12.07
C LEU A 40 11.20 -8.35 11.91
N LEU A 41 12.03 -9.40 11.83
CA LEU A 41 11.61 -10.74 11.47
C LEU A 41 10.71 -11.36 12.53
N GLY A 42 9.50 -11.75 12.12
CA GLY A 42 8.55 -12.56 12.88
C GLY A 42 8.65 -14.04 12.55
N SER A 43 7.52 -14.68 12.33
CA SER A 43 7.44 -16.13 12.13
C SER A 43 7.28 -16.53 10.66
N SER A 44 7.72 -17.76 10.35
CA SER A 44 7.44 -18.45 9.07
C SER A 44 7.98 -17.74 7.82
N VAL A 45 9.09 -17.01 7.98
CA VAL A 45 9.82 -16.33 6.90
C VAL A 45 11.32 -16.56 7.10
N ARG A 46 12.02 -16.89 6.02
CA ARG A 46 13.49 -17.00 5.99
C ARG A 46 14.05 -15.89 5.12
N VAL A 47 15.01 -15.13 5.64
CA VAL A 47 15.59 -13.95 4.97
C VAL A 47 17.03 -14.15 4.55
N SER A 48 17.44 -13.50 3.45
CA SER A 48 18.79 -13.51 2.90
C SER A 48 19.08 -12.22 2.13
N LYS A 49 20.30 -12.03 1.64
CA LYS A 49 20.73 -10.91 0.80
C LYS A 49 20.31 -9.54 1.35
N ILE A 50 20.55 -9.31 2.64
CA ILE A 50 20.15 -8.07 3.31
C ILE A 50 21.15 -6.98 2.95
N SER A 51 20.65 -5.81 2.54
CA SER A 51 21.43 -4.62 2.22
C SER A 51 20.73 -3.34 2.66
N TYR A 52 21.50 -2.31 2.86
CA TYR A 52 20.99 -0.96 3.11
C TYR A 52 21.73 0.05 2.25
N GLN A 53 20.99 0.99 1.69
CA GLN A 53 21.49 2.16 0.97
C GLN A 53 20.90 3.41 1.61
N GLY A 54 21.72 4.42 1.83
CA GLY A 54 21.32 5.68 2.46
C GLY A 54 22.27 6.08 3.60
N SER A 55 21.92 7.16 4.29
CA SER A 55 22.67 7.63 5.46
C SER A 55 22.55 6.67 6.64
N MET A 56 23.65 6.46 7.35
CA MET A 56 23.62 5.68 8.61
C MET A 56 22.74 6.35 9.69
N ARG A 57 22.52 7.66 9.59
CA ARG A 57 21.64 8.43 10.48
C ARG A 57 20.16 8.25 10.13
N GLY A 58 19.84 7.91 8.88
CA GLY A 58 18.47 7.69 8.40
C GLY A 58 17.91 6.31 8.75
N ARG A 59 18.59 5.49 9.56
CA ARG A 59 18.08 4.18 9.98
C ARG A 59 18.41 3.84 11.42
N GLY A 60 17.55 3.08 12.05
CA GLY A 60 17.81 2.63 13.41
C GLY A 60 16.71 1.77 14.01
N ILE A 61 16.82 1.60 15.30
CA ILE A 61 15.79 1.00 16.13
C ILE A 61 15.10 2.10 16.94
N PHE A 62 13.81 1.92 17.18
CA PHE A 62 13.08 2.78 18.10
C PHE A 62 12.39 1.99 19.21
N SER A 63 12.15 2.64 20.33
CA SER A 63 11.26 2.20 21.38
C SER A 63 10.41 3.39 21.85
N CYS A 64 9.15 3.14 22.08
CA CYS A 64 8.13 4.14 22.23
C CYS A 64 7.12 3.72 23.30
N SER A 65 7.61 3.46 24.53
CA SER A 65 6.72 3.20 25.65
C SER A 65 5.92 4.48 25.97
N GLU A 66 4.57 4.38 25.90
CA GLU A 66 3.65 5.48 26.20
C GLU A 66 3.70 6.71 25.27
N CYS A 67 4.38 6.67 24.13
CA CYS A 67 4.40 7.78 23.19
C CYS A 67 3.23 7.82 22.19
N ASN A 68 2.32 6.86 22.29
CA ASN A 68 1.00 6.85 21.63
C ASN A 68 0.99 6.90 20.08
N ILE A 69 2.11 6.57 19.40
CA ILE A 69 2.11 6.43 17.93
C ILE A 69 1.44 5.13 17.46
N GLY A 70 1.02 4.28 18.40
CA GLY A 70 0.27 3.05 18.13
C GLY A 70 1.11 1.79 17.92
N ILE A 71 2.43 1.89 17.93
CA ILE A 71 3.40 0.77 17.94
C ILE A 71 4.51 1.07 18.93
N ASP A 72 4.96 0.06 19.69
CA ASP A 72 5.83 0.29 20.86
C ASP A 72 7.34 0.23 20.54
N SER A 73 7.74 -0.52 19.54
CA SER A 73 9.14 -0.67 19.16
C SER A 73 9.30 -1.32 17.79
N GLY A 74 10.48 -1.11 17.19
CA GLY A 74 10.77 -1.69 15.90
C GLY A 74 11.97 -1.06 15.22
N ILE A 75 11.95 -1.08 13.88
CA ILE A 75 12.90 -0.37 13.05
C ILE A 75 12.30 0.93 12.55
N VAL A 76 13.15 1.92 12.30
CA VAL A 76 12.77 3.19 11.69
C VAL A 76 13.70 3.50 10.52
N LEU A 77 13.13 3.97 9.41
CA LEU A 77 13.83 4.62 8.32
C LEU A 77 13.33 6.07 8.22
N SER A 78 14.23 7.00 7.96
CA SER A 78 13.92 8.43 7.83
C SER A 78 14.70 9.04 6.68
N THR A 79 14.13 10.06 6.05
CA THR A 79 14.81 10.89 5.06
C THR A 79 15.91 11.73 5.72
N GLY A 80 15.71 12.15 6.99
CA GLY A 80 16.70 12.83 7.80
C GLY A 80 17.37 11.99 8.87
N ASP A 81 17.86 12.64 9.92
CA ASP A 81 18.44 11.98 11.09
C ASP A 81 17.31 11.51 12.03
N ILE A 82 17.27 10.21 12.33
CA ILE A 82 16.26 9.63 13.23
C ILE A 82 16.24 10.25 14.64
N GLU A 83 17.32 10.94 15.04
CA GLU A 83 17.37 11.68 16.31
C GLU A 83 16.37 12.85 16.30
N PHE A 84 16.05 13.44 15.14
CA PHE A 84 15.08 14.53 15.01
C PHE A 84 13.62 14.08 15.06
N LEU A 85 13.35 12.78 14.96
CA LEU A 85 12.01 12.24 15.13
C LEU A 85 11.52 12.24 16.59
N LYS A 86 12.41 12.54 17.54
CA LYS A 86 12.12 12.54 18.98
C LYS A 86 11.36 13.79 19.37
N GLY A 87 10.22 13.59 19.98
CA GLY A 87 9.34 14.66 20.48
C GLY A 87 9.55 15.06 21.94
N PRO A 88 8.62 15.82 22.49
CA PRO A 88 7.37 16.22 21.84
C PRO A 88 7.57 17.21 20.70
N ASN A 89 6.58 17.38 19.81
CA ASN A 89 6.64 18.30 18.68
C ASN A 89 6.84 19.75 19.15
N ARG A 90 7.98 20.35 18.84
CA ARG A 90 8.40 21.69 19.25
C ARG A 90 8.73 22.62 18.09
N SER A 91 8.87 22.08 16.90
CA SER A 91 9.25 22.80 15.70
C SER A 91 8.41 22.30 14.52
N ASN A 92 8.02 23.20 13.63
CA ASN A 92 7.44 22.85 12.34
C ASN A 92 8.51 22.84 11.22
N THR A 93 9.77 22.75 11.57
CA THR A 93 10.91 22.77 10.65
C THR A 93 12.06 21.87 11.13
N SER A 94 11.76 20.80 11.86
CA SER A 94 12.76 19.84 12.28
C SER A 94 13.23 19.03 11.07
N SER A 95 14.48 19.22 10.66
CA SER A 95 14.99 18.65 9.42
C SER A 95 16.48 18.34 9.52
N GLY A 96 16.92 17.28 8.89
CA GLY A 96 18.31 16.88 8.82
C GLY A 96 18.69 16.34 7.44
N VAL A 97 19.26 17.21 6.59
CA VAL A 97 19.76 16.80 5.27
C VAL A 97 20.82 15.72 5.38
N ASN A 98 20.56 14.59 4.77
CA ASN A 98 21.50 13.46 4.71
C ASN A 98 22.43 13.53 3.49
N GLY A 99 22.04 14.23 2.41
CA GLY A 99 22.84 14.44 1.19
C GLY A 99 23.04 13.14 0.39
N THR A 100 22.11 12.20 0.48
CA THR A 100 22.17 10.94 -0.27
C THR A 100 21.32 11.01 -1.54
N SER A 101 21.56 10.07 -2.48
CA SER A 101 20.79 9.98 -3.71
C SER A 101 19.35 9.55 -3.43
N GLY A 102 18.43 9.89 -4.35
CA GLY A 102 17.08 9.32 -4.38
C GLY A 102 17.04 7.90 -4.95
N ASP A 103 15.84 7.43 -5.24
CA ASP A 103 15.56 6.08 -5.73
C ASP A 103 14.60 6.08 -6.93
N GLU A 104 14.92 5.29 -7.95
CA GLU A 104 14.12 5.25 -9.19
C GLU A 104 12.69 4.69 -9.00
N ASN A 105 12.49 3.74 -8.09
CA ASN A 105 11.15 3.23 -7.83
C ASN A 105 10.32 4.28 -7.09
N LEU A 106 10.93 4.99 -6.15
CA LEU A 106 10.26 6.09 -5.45
C LEU A 106 10.01 7.28 -6.38
N ASN A 107 10.91 7.59 -7.33
CA ASN A 107 10.65 8.60 -8.38
C ASN A 107 9.36 8.30 -9.15
N LYS A 108 9.12 7.02 -9.48
CA LYS A 108 7.90 6.58 -10.18
C LYS A 108 6.66 6.69 -9.30
N LEU A 109 6.76 6.37 -8.02
CA LEU A 109 5.65 6.48 -7.06
C LEU A 109 5.28 7.94 -6.78
N ALA A 110 6.27 8.82 -6.69
CA ALA A 110 6.08 10.24 -6.41
C ALA A 110 5.74 11.09 -7.63
N PHE A 111 5.94 10.56 -8.85
CA PHE A 111 5.93 11.35 -10.10
C PHE A 111 6.89 12.55 -10.04
N GLY A 112 8.01 12.42 -9.33
CA GLY A 112 8.98 13.46 -9.07
C GLY A 112 10.38 12.91 -8.83
N ARG A 113 11.37 13.80 -8.71
CA ARG A 113 12.73 13.40 -8.35
C ARG A 113 12.85 13.27 -6.85
N THR A 114 13.40 12.14 -6.39
CA THR A 114 13.64 11.90 -4.97
C THR A 114 15.09 12.17 -4.56
N TYR A 115 15.27 12.42 -3.26
CA TYR A 115 16.54 12.69 -2.59
C TYR A 115 16.54 12.02 -1.22
N ASP A 116 17.69 11.95 -0.59
CA ASP A 116 17.89 11.45 0.78
C ASP A 116 17.22 10.11 1.08
N ALA A 117 17.24 9.22 0.06
CA ALA A 117 16.59 7.92 0.19
C ALA A 117 17.26 7.05 1.28
N ALA A 118 16.43 6.47 2.15
CA ALA A 118 16.78 5.40 3.08
C ALA A 118 16.11 4.10 2.61
N ILE A 119 16.92 3.13 2.19
CA ILE A 119 16.47 1.92 1.51
C ILE A 119 16.98 0.68 2.22
N LEU A 120 16.10 -0.14 2.75
CA LEU A 120 16.40 -1.46 3.31
C LEU A 120 15.84 -2.54 2.39
N GLU A 121 16.69 -3.39 1.85
CA GLU A 121 16.28 -4.49 0.98
C GLU A 121 16.71 -5.84 1.55
N PHE A 122 15.89 -6.84 1.33
CA PHE A 122 16.25 -8.23 1.61
C PHE A 122 15.42 -9.20 0.77
N SER A 123 16.04 -10.34 0.42
CA SER A 123 15.32 -11.47 -0.17
C SER A 123 14.72 -12.34 0.92
N PHE A 124 13.57 -12.94 0.65
CA PHE A 124 12.93 -13.85 1.58
C PHE A 124 12.20 -14.99 0.89
N VAL A 125 11.95 -16.04 1.67
CA VAL A 125 11.05 -17.15 1.32
C VAL A 125 10.02 -17.27 2.42
N ALA A 126 8.74 -17.28 2.05
CA ALA A 126 7.62 -17.45 2.95
C ALA A 126 7.18 -18.92 3.03
N ASP A 127 6.78 -19.38 4.21
CA ASP A 127 6.24 -20.74 4.40
C ASP A 127 4.75 -20.84 4.04
N PHE A 128 4.03 -19.69 4.04
CA PHE A 128 2.61 -19.59 3.76
C PHE A 128 2.33 -18.57 2.64
N ASP A 129 1.08 -18.48 2.22
CA ASP A 129 0.60 -17.76 1.04
C ASP A 129 0.29 -16.27 1.26
N MET A 130 0.45 -15.77 2.50
CA MET A 130 0.29 -14.35 2.85
C MET A 130 1.51 -13.86 3.63
N VAL A 131 2.07 -12.72 3.24
CA VAL A 131 3.06 -11.98 4.03
C VAL A 131 2.48 -10.67 4.51
N SER A 132 2.86 -10.25 5.71
CA SER A 132 2.40 -8.97 6.28
C SER A 132 3.36 -8.41 7.31
N PHE A 133 3.24 -7.10 7.57
CA PHE A 133 3.85 -6.41 8.72
C PHE A 133 3.05 -5.16 9.07
N THR A 134 3.26 -4.65 10.31
CA THR A 134 2.60 -3.44 10.82
C THR A 134 3.55 -2.26 10.74
N TYR A 135 3.04 -1.07 10.38
CA TYR A 135 3.83 0.15 10.27
C TYR A 135 3.04 1.42 10.59
N VAL A 136 3.78 2.49 10.85
CA VAL A 136 3.29 3.87 10.94
C VAL A 136 4.15 4.73 10.03
N PHE A 137 3.54 5.58 9.22
CA PHE A 137 4.22 6.63 8.46
C PHE A 137 3.92 7.98 9.12
N GLY A 138 4.91 8.85 9.20
CA GLY A 138 4.74 10.20 9.69
C GLY A 138 5.66 11.19 9.00
N SER A 139 5.29 12.47 9.01
CA SER A 139 6.00 13.53 8.32
C SER A 139 5.88 14.87 9.06
N GLU A 140 6.93 15.68 8.97
CA GLU A 140 6.96 17.10 9.32
C GLU A 140 6.24 17.99 8.30
N GLU A 141 5.87 17.45 7.13
CA GLU A 141 5.21 18.18 6.05
C GLU A 141 3.68 18.30 6.21
N TYR A 142 3.09 17.62 7.19
CA TYR A 142 1.67 17.78 7.51
C TYR A 142 1.43 19.08 8.29
N ASP A 143 0.40 19.86 8.05
CA ASP A 143 -0.59 20.00 6.97
C ASP A 143 -0.12 21.01 5.90
N GLU A 144 1.00 21.73 6.15
CA GLU A 144 1.46 22.90 5.41
C GLU A 144 1.74 22.58 3.94
N TYR A 145 2.24 21.37 3.68
CA TYR A 145 2.64 20.95 2.34
C TYR A 145 1.63 19.99 1.68
N VAL A 146 0.48 19.76 2.34
CA VAL A 146 -0.60 18.96 1.73
C VAL A 146 -1.11 19.61 0.46
N GLY A 147 -1.02 18.91 -0.66
CA GLY A 147 -1.40 19.42 -1.99
C GLY A 147 -0.27 20.11 -2.74
N SER A 148 0.93 20.21 -2.16
CA SER A 148 2.12 20.76 -2.79
C SER A 148 2.85 19.70 -3.65
N PRO A 149 3.76 20.13 -4.57
CA PRO A 149 4.65 19.20 -5.26
C PRO A 149 5.81 18.69 -4.39
N PHE A 150 6.03 19.29 -3.22
CA PHE A 150 6.99 18.86 -2.20
C PHE A 150 6.23 17.95 -1.24
N HIS A 151 6.43 16.66 -1.35
CA HIS A 151 5.78 15.67 -0.51
C HIS A 151 6.64 14.41 -0.47
N ASP A 152 6.96 13.96 0.71
CA ASP A 152 7.76 12.77 0.89
C ASP A 152 7.02 11.51 0.45
N VAL A 153 7.80 10.57 -0.04
CA VAL A 153 7.28 9.30 -0.55
C VAL A 153 7.94 8.12 0.13
N PHE A 154 7.16 7.11 0.44
CA PHE A 154 7.69 5.81 0.84
C PHE A 154 6.99 4.69 0.08
N GLY A 155 7.65 3.52 0.04
CA GLY A 155 7.09 2.34 -0.60
C GLY A 155 7.63 1.06 0.03
N PHE A 156 6.79 0.05 0.03
CA PHE A 156 7.14 -1.32 0.40
C PHE A 156 6.96 -2.20 -0.84
N LEU A 157 8.01 -2.30 -1.65
CA LEU A 157 7.94 -2.99 -2.92
C LEU A 157 8.25 -4.47 -2.72
N LEU A 158 7.22 -5.29 -2.88
CA LEU A 158 7.37 -6.73 -3.00
C LEU A 158 7.71 -7.07 -4.45
N ILE A 159 8.88 -7.64 -4.68
CA ILE A 159 9.43 -7.91 -6.00
C ILE A 159 9.58 -9.43 -6.16
N ASP A 160 9.02 -9.98 -7.21
CA ASP A 160 9.27 -11.34 -7.63
C ASP A 160 10.68 -11.42 -8.26
N GLU A 161 11.64 -12.11 -7.61
CA GLU A 161 13.04 -12.14 -8.09
C GLU A 161 13.20 -12.88 -9.44
N GLU A 162 12.25 -13.72 -9.81
CA GLU A 162 12.30 -14.46 -11.09
C GLU A 162 11.85 -13.60 -12.27
N THR A 163 10.79 -12.79 -12.07
CA THR A 163 10.14 -12.04 -13.15
C THR A 163 10.46 -10.55 -13.12
N GLY A 164 10.90 -10.01 -11.97
CA GLY A 164 11.06 -8.58 -11.75
C GLY A 164 9.74 -7.82 -11.55
N GLU A 165 8.59 -8.49 -11.63
CA GLU A 165 7.30 -7.87 -11.32
C GLU A 165 7.28 -7.39 -9.85
N SER A 166 6.69 -6.22 -9.62
CA SER A 166 6.66 -5.64 -8.26
C SER A 166 5.31 -5.01 -7.93
N VAL A 167 4.91 -5.07 -6.66
CA VAL A 167 3.72 -4.40 -6.14
C VAL A 167 4.09 -3.58 -4.91
N ASN A 168 3.51 -2.37 -4.79
CA ASN A 168 3.65 -1.56 -3.60
C ASN A 168 2.62 -2.01 -2.54
N MET A 169 3.10 -2.47 -1.37
CA MET A 169 2.26 -2.86 -0.23
C MET A 169 1.91 -1.66 0.67
N ALA A 170 2.55 -0.49 0.49
CA ALA A 170 2.30 0.73 1.24
C ALA A 170 1.16 1.52 0.61
N THR A 171 -0.06 1.00 0.73
CA THR A 171 -1.25 1.61 0.14
C THR A 171 -2.31 1.87 1.20
N ILE A 172 -3.18 2.83 0.92
CA ILE A 172 -4.35 3.09 1.76
C ILE A 172 -5.19 1.80 1.83
N PRO A 173 -5.56 1.33 3.02
CA PRO A 173 -6.26 0.06 3.18
C PRO A 173 -7.44 -0.10 2.23
N GLY A 174 -7.45 -1.21 1.47
CA GLY A 174 -8.46 -1.55 0.46
C GLY A 174 -8.39 -0.77 -0.84
N THR A 175 -7.31 -0.06 -1.10
CA THR A 175 -7.06 0.65 -2.36
C THR A 175 -5.68 0.30 -2.93
N ASN A 176 -5.40 0.78 -4.14
CA ASN A 176 -4.06 0.80 -4.72
C ASN A 176 -3.39 2.18 -4.63
N ILE A 177 -3.98 3.11 -3.87
CA ILE A 177 -3.48 4.46 -3.73
C ILE A 177 -2.27 4.43 -2.79
N PRO A 178 -1.07 4.80 -3.23
CA PRO A 178 0.08 4.92 -2.34
C PRO A 178 -0.19 5.91 -1.21
N ILE A 179 0.34 5.63 -0.04
CA ILE A 179 0.26 6.56 1.09
C ILE A 179 1.34 7.64 0.90
N THR A 180 0.90 8.88 0.89
CA THR A 180 1.70 10.10 0.94
C THR A 180 0.93 11.13 1.76
N ILE A 181 1.53 12.25 2.11
CA ILE A 181 0.80 13.34 2.79
C ILE A 181 -0.36 13.88 1.92
N ASN A 182 -0.25 13.79 0.59
CA ASN A 182 -1.28 14.25 -0.34
C ASN A 182 -2.47 13.30 -0.47
N THR A 183 -2.29 12.02 -0.15
CA THR A 183 -3.32 10.98 -0.30
C THR A 183 -3.97 10.59 1.03
N LEU A 184 -3.26 10.71 2.15
CA LEU A 184 -3.76 10.43 3.49
C LEU A 184 -3.43 11.59 4.42
N ASN A 185 -4.45 12.33 4.90
CA ASN A 185 -4.33 13.51 5.75
C ASN A 185 -5.66 13.83 6.45
N GLY A 186 -5.74 14.95 7.16
CA GLY A 186 -6.95 15.39 7.85
C GLY A 186 -8.18 15.66 6.95
N GLY A 187 -7.99 15.79 5.65
CA GLY A 187 -9.08 15.99 4.66
C GLY A 187 -9.37 14.76 3.80
N LYS A 188 -8.43 13.81 3.74
CA LYS A 188 -8.55 12.59 2.91
C LYS A 188 -8.18 11.36 3.74
N PHE A 189 -9.08 10.38 3.83
CA PHE A 189 -8.90 9.17 4.64
C PHE A 189 -8.56 9.47 6.11
N GLU A 190 -9.13 10.54 6.65
CA GLU A 190 -8.95 11.07 8.00
C GLU A 190 -8.98 10.01 9.12
N LYS A 191 -9.80 8.97 8.94
CA LYS A 191 -9.89 7.86 9.91
C LYS A 191 -8.57 7.12 10.18
N TYR A 192 -7.60 7.21 9.26
CA TYR A 192 -6.26 6.64 9.38
C TYR A 192 -5.21 7.66 9.77
N PHE A 193 -5.57 8.93 9.90
CA PHE A 193 -4.66 10.03 10.19
C PHE A 193 -4.73 10.46 11.66
N VAL A 194 -3.59 10.90 12.19
CA VAL A 194 -3.44 11.51 13.50
C VAL A 194 -2.65 12.79 13.34
N THR A 195 -3.25 13.92 13.74
CA THR A 195 -2.55 15.21 13.75
C THR A 195 -1.77 15.38 15.06
N ASN A 196 -0.55 15.92 14.96
CA ASN A 196 0.32 16.24 16.10
C ASN A 196 0.83 17.69 16.02
N GLN A 197 0.03 18.56 15.44
CA GLN A 197 0.43 19.95 15.16
C GLN A 197 0.56 20.79 16.42
N ARG A 198 1.63 21.57 16.49
CA ARG A 198 2.03 22.40 17.62
C ARG A 198 1.00 23.44 18.07
N TRP A 199 0.17 23.96 17.16
CA TRP A 199 -0.84 24.99 17.47
C TRP A 199 -2.12 24.45 18.11
N LYS A 200 -2.20 23.15 18.35
CA LYS A 200 -3.26 22.52 19.16
C LYS A 200 -2.71 22.13 20.53
N PRO A 201 -2.51 23.07 21.46
CA PRO A 201 -1.68 22.91 22.66
C PRO A 201 -2.16 21.81 23.62
N ASN A 202 -3.42 21.41 23.57
CA ASN A 202 -3.96 20.33 24.41
C ASN A 202 -3.74 18.92 23.82
N GLU A 203 -3.18 18.81 22.62
CA GLU A 203 -2.93 17.53 21.93
C GLU A 203 -1.45 17.24 21.76
N VAL A 204 -0.59 18.27 21.73
CA VAL A 204 0.87 18.16 21.52
C VAL A 204 1.57 17.29 22.57
N GLU A 205 1.08 17.24 23.79
CA GLU A 205 1.68 16.44 24.87
C GLU A 205 1.30 14.94 24.80
N LYS A 206 0.34 14.57 23.93
CA LYS A 206 -0.10 13.18 23.82
C LYS A 206 0.88 12.28 23.05
N PHE A 207 1.64 12.87 22.14
CA PHE A 207 2.53 12.16 21.25
C PHE A 207 3.95 12.65 21.44
N ASN A 208 4.85 11.70 21.72
CA ASN A 208 6.24 12.05 21.98
C ASN A 208 7.10 11.85 20.72
N THR A 209 6.62 12.37 19.59
CA THR A 209 7.34 12.48 18.32
C THR A 209 7.34 13.93 17.84
N GLU A 210 8.37 14.36 17.13
CA GLU A 210 8.46 15.69 16.53
C GLU A 210 7.53 15.83 15.31
N LEU A 211 7.22 14.75 14.62
CA LEU A 211 6.40 14.72 13.39
C LEU A 211 5.05 15.42 13.56
N ASP A 212 4.69 16.31 12.62
CA ASP A 212 3.46 17.11 12.63
C ASP A 212 2.18 16.29 12.41
N GLY A 213 2.33 15.16 11.75
CA GLY A 213 1.25 14.20 11.56
C GLY A 213 1.76 12.80 11.24
N PHE A 214 0.91 11.82 11.51
CA PHE A 214 1.26 10.41 11.23
C PHE A 214 0.02 9.54 11.01
N THR A 215 0.22 8.36 10.44
CA THR A 215 -0.86 7.38 10.27
C THR A 215 -1.12 6.64 11.58
N LYS A 216 -2.35 6.18 11.78
CA LYS A 216 -2.58 5.07 12.72
C LYS A 216 -1.77 3.85 12.25
N PRO A 217 -1.53 2.85 13.12
CA PRO A 217 -0.90 1.61 12.67
C PRO A 217 -1.66 0.98 11.50
N LEU A 218 -0.93 0.74 10.42
CA LEU A 218 -1.45 0.14 9.20
C LEU A 218 -0.77 -1.20 8.96
N LYS A 219 -1.42 -2.08 8.19
CA LYS A 219 -0.82 -3.35 7.76
C LYS A 219 -0.46 -3.29 6.28
N ALA A 220 0.81 -3.51 5.99
CA ALA A 220 1.27 -3.87 4.66
C ALA A 220 1.12 -5.38 4.49
N TYR A 221 0.50 -5.84 3.40
CA TYR A 221 0.30 -7.28 3.15
C TYR A 221 0.19 -7.59 1.67
N SER A 222 0.59 -8.80 1.29
CA SER A 222 0.46 -9.31 -0.07
C SER A 222 0.42 -10.83 -0.09
N ASN A 223 -0.28 -11.40 -1.09
CA ASN A 223 -0.17 -12.81 -1.38
C ASN A 223 1.20 -13.12 -1.98
N VAL A 224 1.71 -14.29 -1.63
CA VAL A 224 2.96 -14.85 -2.16
C VAL A 224 2.78 -16.33 -2.44
N ILE A 225 3.67 -16.90 -3.25
CA ILE A 225 3.74 -18.34 -3.46
C ILE A 225 4.68 -18.92 -2.41
N PRO A 226 4.23 -19.83 -1.54
CA PRO A 226 5.08 -20.48 -0.55
C PRO A 226 6.30 -21.14 -1.21
N GLY A 227 7.47 -20.97 -0.59
CA GLY A 227 8.72 -21.52 -1.10
C GLY A 227 9.39 -20.73 -2.24
N LYS A 228 8.69 -19.77 -2.87
CA LYS A 228 9.27 -18.89 -3.89
C LYS A 228 10.10 -17.77 -3.25
N VAL A 229 11.15 -17.33 -3.96
CA VAL A 229 12.01 -16.23 -3.51
C VAL A 229 11.42 -14.90 -3.97
N TYR A 230 11.22 -14.01 -3.02
CA TYR A 230 10.83 -12.62 -3.24
C TYR A 230 11.86 -11.68 -2.63
N LYS A 231 11.91 -10.44 -3.12
CA LYS A 231 12.63 -9.35 -2.49
C LYS A 231 11.62 -8.36 -1.90
N LEU A 232 11.83 -7.94 -0.67
CA LEU A 232 11.15 -6.79 -0.09
C LEU A 232 12.13 -5.61 -0.07
N LYS A 233 11.70 -4.49 -0.68
CA LYS A 233 12.37 -3.21 -0.64
C LYS A 233 11.51 -2.25 0.18
N ILE A 234 12.03 -1.84 1.33
CA ILE A 234 11.46 -0.83 2.21
C ILE A 234 12.22 0.45 1.94
N ALA A 235 11.56 1.49 1.43
CA ALA A 235 12.23 2.71 1.02
C ALA A 235 11.39 3.95 1.35
N ILE A 236 12.07 5.04 1.77
CA ILE A 236 11.52 6.36 2.00
C ILE A 236 12.48 7.40 1.40
N ALA A 237 11.96 8.51 0.87
CA ALA A 237 12.78 9.60 0.30
C ALA A 237 12.00 10.91 0.24
N ASP A 238 12.73 12.04 0.30
CA ASP A 238 12.20 13.37 0.04
C ASP A 238 11.91 13.56 -1.45
N VAL A 239 10.92 14.37 -1.78
CA VAL A 239 10.51 14.65 -3.17
C VAL A 239 10.68 16.13 -3.51
N ASN A 240 11.49 16.38 -4.53
CA ASN A 240 11.79 17.69 -5.12
C ASN A 240 12.66 18.64 -4.25
N ASP A 241 12.84 18.38 -2.97
CA ASP A 241 13.82 19.08 -2.11
C ASP A 241 14.47 18.10 -1.11
N GLN A 242 15.06 18.60 -0.02
CA GLN A 242 15.75 17.85 1.03
C GLN A 242 15.43 18.47 2.40
N GLN A 243 14.19 18.89 2.60
CA GLN A 243 13.76 19.58 3.81
C GLN A 243 12.51 18.94 4.37
N LEU A 244 12.34 19.00 5.70
CA LEU A 244 11.22 18.48 6.44
C LEU A 244 11.14 16.95 6.38
N ASP A 245 11.66 16.32 7.41
CA ASP A 245 11.90 14.89 7.43
C ASP A 245 10.60 14.07 7.57
N SER A 246 10.59 12.94 6.92
CA SER A 246 9.59 11.90 7.11
C SER A 246 10.22 10.63 7.70
N GLY A 247 9.39 9.86 8.39
CA GLY A 247 9.79 8.59 8.99
C GLY A 247 8.78 7.47 8.76
N VAL A 248 9.29 6.27 8.50
CA VAL A 248 8.49 5.05 8.50
C VAL A 248 8.96 4.14 9.63
N PHE A 249 8.04 3.82 10.53
CA PHE A 249 8.25 2.98 11.71
C PHE A 249 7.63 1.62 11.44
N ILE A 250 8.40 0.54 11.57
CA ILE A 250 7.92 -0.81 11.34
C ILE A 250 8.02 -1.60 12.64
N GLU A 251 6.89 -2.17 13.05
CA GLU A 251 6.75 -2.88 14.31
C GLU A 251 7.68 -4.09 14.42
N LYS A 252 8.27 -4.24 15.60
CA LYS A 252 9.14 -5.37 15.93
C LYS A 252 8.42 -6.71 15.74
N MET A 253 9.11 -7.68 15.13
CA MET A 253 8.64 -9.05 14.90
C MET A 253 7.31 -9.14 14.09
N SER A 254 6.97 -8.09 13.35
CA SER A 254 5.72 -8.03 12.59
C SER A 254 5.83 -8.61 11.18
N PHE A 255 7.04 -8.70 10.57
CA PHE A 255 7.22 -9.30 9.26
C PHE A 255 7.12 -10.82 9.34
N LYS A 256 5.95 -11.34 9.00
CA LYS A 256 5.60 -12.77 9.11
C LYS A 256 4.89 -13.28 7.87
N SER A 257 4.89 -14.60 7.68
CA SER A 257 3.95 -15.25 6.77
C SER A 257 2.94 -16.10 7.54
N GLN A 258 1.72 -16.16 7.02
CA GLN A 258 0.60 -16.94 7.57
C GLN A 258 -0.35 -17.33 6.44
N LYS A 259 -1.29 -18.24 6.71
CA LYS A 259 -2.31 -18.57 5.73
C LYS A 259 -3.25 -17.38 5.50
N THR A 260 -3.66 -17.17 4.25
CA THR A 260 -4.59 -16.06 3.91
C THR A 260 -5.86 -16.10 4.76
N GLN A 261 -6.42 -17.28 5.04
CA GLN A 261 -7.61 -17.40 5.90
C GLN A 261 -7.36 -16.98 7.35
N GLU A 262 -6.18 -17.29 7.90
CA GLU A 262 -5.78 -16.87 9.24
C GLU A 262 -5.60 -15.36 9.29
N PHE A 263 -4.93 -14.79 8.27
CA PHE A 263 -4.78 -13.34 8.13
C PHE A 263 -6.13 -12.61 8.08
N ILE A 264 -7.07 -13.09 7.27
CA ILE A 264 -8.43 -12.53 7.15
C ILE A 264 -9.12 -12.57 8.51
N LYS A 265 -9.11 -13.72 9.19
CA LYS A 265 -9.74 -13.88 10.51
C LYS A 265 -9.15 -12.95 11.58
N GLU A 266 -7.83 -12.83 11.63
CA GLU A 266 -7.14 -11.90 12.56
C GLU A 266 -7.43 -10.42 12.27
N ASN A 267 -7.87 -10.11 11.05
CA ASN A 267 -8.13 -8.76 10.57
C ASN A 267 -9.59 -8.55 10.17
N GLU A 268 -10.52 -9.44 10.56
CA GLU A 268 -11.95 -9.31 10.26
C GLU A 268 -12.55 -7.99 10.74
N GLU A 269 -12.18 -7.53 11.93
CA GLU A 269 -12.62 -6.21 12.43
C GLU A 269 -12.07 -5.07 11.56
N PHE A 270 -10.85 -5.20 11.07
CA PHE A 270 -10.25 -4.25 10.14
C PHE A 270 -10.94 -4.29 8.76
N LEU A 271 -11.26 -5.47 8.26
CA LEU A 271 -11.99 -5.66 6.99
C LEU A 271 -13.44 -5.22 7.12
N ALA A 272 -14.14 -5.60 8.18
CA ALA A 272 -15.52 -5.17 8.43
C ALA A 272 -15.65 -3.66 8.64
N TYR A 273 -14.71 -3.05 9.36
CA TYR A 273 -14.62 -1.60 9.49
C TYR A 273 -14.36 -0.93 8.14
N PHE A 274 -13.55 -1.56 7.30
CA PHE A 274 -13.24 -1.10 5.97
C PHE A 274 -14.45 -1.21 5.04
N GLU A 275 -15.12 -2.35 4.97
CA GLU A 275 -16.33 -2.58 4.19
C GLU A 275 -17.46 -1.62 4.59
N LYS A 276 -17.72 -1.49 5.88
CA LYS A 276 -18.68 -0.51 6.42
C LYS A 276 -18.37 0.93 5.99
N THR A 277 -17.09 1.30 5.93
CA THR A 277 -16.69 2.65 5.54
C THR A 277 -16.80 2.87 4.02
N LEU A 278 -16.60 1.84 3.21
CA LEU A 278 -16.88 1.88 1.77
C LEU A 278 -18.39 2.06 1.53
N GLU A 279 -19.23 1.34 2.25
CA GLU A 279 -20.69 1.47 2.18
C GLU A 279 -21.17 2.87 2.60
N GLU A 280 -20.67 3.42 3.70
CA GLU A 280 -20.99 4.78 4.17
C GLU A 280 -20.58 5.88 3.17
N ARG A 281 -19.64 5.60 2.28
CA ARG A 281 -19.19 6.49 1.21
C ARG A 281 -19.89 6.21 -0.14
N GLY A 282 -20.86 5.29 -0.18
CA GLY A 282 -21.53 4.89 -1.41
C GLY A 282 -20.68 4.01 -2.33
N ILE A 283 -19.55 3.47 -1.81
CA ILE A 283 -18.72 2.48 -2.49
C ILE A 283 -19.17 1.12 -1.96
N THR A 284 -20.21 0.56 -2.57
CA THR A 284 -20.69 -0.78 -2.18
C THR A 284 -19.75 -1.86 -2.69
N THR A 285 -19.37 -2.78 -1.82
CA THR A 285 -18.63 -4.01 -2.15
C THR A 285 -19.53 -5.09 -2.77
N THR A 286 -20.82 -4.82 -2.88
CA THR A 286 -21.79 -5.60 -3.66
C THR A 286 -22.00 -4.99 -5.04
N PRO A 287 -22.24 -5.78 -6.10
CA PRO A 287 -22.24 -5.31 -7.48
C PRO A 287 -23.47 -4.43 -7.76
N SER A 288 -23.37 -3.14 -7.47
CA SER A 288 -24.36 -2.16 -7.94
C SER A 288 -23.85 -0.72 -7.95
N ARG A 289 -23.72 -0.22 -9.19
CA ARG A 289 -23.80 1.17 -9.66
C ARG A 289 -22.65 2.15 -9.47
N SER A 290 -22.10 2.42 -10.64
CA SER A 290 -21.76 3.71 -11.29
C SER A 290 -21.38 4.93 -10.42
N GLY A 291 -20.20 5.42 -10.74
CA GLY A 291 -19.89 6.84 -10.78
C GLY A 291 -19.11 7.35 -9.60
N LEU A 292 -17.84 7.60 -9.87
CA LEU A 292 -17.07 8.78 -9.48
C LEU A 292 -15.56 8.47 -9.46
N PHE A 293 -14.92 8.50 -10.61
CA PHE A 293 -13.53 8.95 -10.71
C PHE A 293 -13.37 9.62 -12.09
N LYS A 294 -13.22 10.92 -12.10
CA LYS A 294 -12.65 11.65 -13.23
C LYS A 294 -11.16 11.33 -13.23
N SER A 295 -10.70 10.61 -14.25
CA SER A 295 -9.29 10.42 -14.52
C SER A 295 -8.76 11.64 -15.25
N GLU A 296 -7.81 12.35 -14.67
CA GLU A 296 -6.91 13.18 -15.46
C GLU A 296 -5.89 12.27 -16.14
N GLN A 297 -5.78 12.42 -17.46
CA GLN A 297 -4.84 11.71 -18.30
C GLN A 297 -3.42 12.18 -18.00
N THR A 298 -2.57 11.25 -17.60
CA THR A 298 -1.11 11.41 -17.73
C THR A 298 -0.57 10.29 -18.59
N THR A 299 0.03 10.65 -19.69
CA THR A 299 0.75 9.76 -20.61
C THR A 299 1.97 9.20 -19.91
N ILE A 300 2.04 7.88 -19.79
CA ILE A 300 3.21 7.16 -19.28
C ILE A 300 3.93 6.53 -20.46
N ASP A 301 5.20 6.87 -20.58
CA ASP A 301 6.13 6.28 -21.55
C ASP A 301 6.31 4.77 -21.32
N SER A 302 6.38 4.07 -22.43
CA SER A 302 6.39 2.61 -22.56
C SER A 302 7.60 1.97 -21.88
N ALA A 303 7.37 1.31 -20.75
CA ALA A 303 8.24 0.21 -20.32
C ALA A 303 7.83 -1.06 -21.08
N THR A 304 8.80 -1.74 -21.65
CA THR A 304 8.73 -2.93 -22.49
C THR A 304 7.56 -3.86 -22.18
N VAL A 305 6.53 -3.75 -23.01
CA VAL A 305 5.40 -4.66 -23.03
C VAL A 305 5.91 -5.98 -23.64
N GLU A 306 5.83 -7.08 -22.89
CA GLU A 306 5.91 -8.41 -23.50
C GLU A 306 4.90 -8.46 -24.66
N ALA A 307 5.35 -8.96 -25.82
CA ALA A 307 4.52 -9.03 -27.02
C ALA A 307 3.19 -9.75 -26.72
N PRO A 308 2.06 -9.24 -27.20
CA PRO A 308 0.77 -9.89 -27.00
C PRO A 308 0.83 -11.31 -27.55
N LEU A 309 0.26 -12.25 -26.78
CA LEU A 309 0.14 -13.64 -27.21
C LEU A 309 -0.58 -13.67 -28.57
N PRO A 310 -0.09 -14.44 -29.56
CA PRO A 310 -0.70 -14.48 -30.90
C PRO A 310 -2.16 -14.99 -30.78
N ILE A 311 -3.06 -14.29 -31.45
CA ILE A 311 -4.46 -14.70 -31.57
C ILE A 311 -4.48 -16.04 -32.30
N THR A 312 -5.02 -17.07 -31.67
CA THR A 312 -5.25 -18.33 -32.38
C THR A 312 -6.49 -18.20 -33.27
N GLN A 313 -6.47 -18.85 -34.44
CA GLN A 313 -7.58 -18.82 -35.40
C GLN A 313 -8.89 -19.39 -34.79
N ASP A 314 -8.78 -20.22 -33.73
CA ASP A 314 -9.90 -20.83 -33.04
C ASP A 314 -10.64 -19.81 -32.14
N GLU A 315 -9.94 -18.83 -31.51
CA GLU A 315 -10.58 -17.74 -30.77
C GLU A 315 -11.39 -16.80 -31.66
N LEU A 316 -11.00 -16.68 -32.92
CA LEU A 316 -11.74 -15.87 -33.92
C LEU A 316 -12.99 -16.58 -34.45
N ASN A 317 -13.09 -17.89 -34.34
CA ASN A 317 -14.19 -18.71 -34.83
C ASN A 317 -15.30 -18.96 -33.80
N GLN A 318 -15.07 -18.69 -32.52
CA GLN A 318 -16.10 -18.79 -31.49
C GLN A 318 -16.83 -17.44 -31.38
N MET A 319 -18.02 -17.34 -31.94
CA MET A 319 -18.85 -16.12 -31.89
C MET A 319 -19.36 -15.76 -30.48
N ASP A 320 -19.20 -16.65 -29.52
CA ASP A 320 -19.87 -16.54 -28.22
C ASP A 320 -18.99 -15.96 -27.09
N ALA A 321 -17.68 -15.83 -27.29
CA ALA A 321 -16.77 -15.30 -26.26
C ALA A 321 -15.50 -14.68 -26.86
N LEU A 322 -14.96 -13.68 -26.16
CA LEU A 322 -13.64 -13.07 -26.40
C LEU A 322 -12.93 -12.84 -25.09
N THR A 323 -11.64 -13.18 -25.00
CA THR A 323 -10.80 -12.87 -23.84
C THR A 323 -9.82 -11.74 -24.20
N LEU A 324 -9.81 -10.67 -23.39
CA LEU A 324 -8.85 -9.57 -23.48
C LEU A 324 -7.86 -9.66 -22.32
N TYR A 325 -6.58 -9.48 -22.61
CA TYR A 325 -5.49 -9.59 -21.63
C TYR A 325 -4.95 -8.22 -21.21
N PHE A 326 -4.45 -8.15 -19.98
CA PHE A 326 -3.96 -6.92 -19.38
C PHE A 326 -2.50 -7.05 -18.95
N PRO A 327 -1.70 -5.97 -19.11
CA PRO A 327 -0.39 -5.90 -18.50
C PRO A 327 -0.43 -6.08 -16.99
N PHE A 328 0.72 -6.33 -16.40
CA PHE A 328 0.85 -6.40 -14.95
C PHE A 328 0.40 -5.07 -14.32
N ASP A 329 -0.39 -5.17 -13.27
CA ASP A 329 -0.92 -4.03 -12.49
C ASP A 329 -1.72 -2.97 -13.28
N ALA A 330 -2.11 -3.27 -14.52
CA ALA A 330 -2.86 -2.36 -15.39
C ALA A 330 -4.34 -2.73 -15.46
N SER A 331 -5.18 -1.70 -15.63
CA SER A 331 -6.61 -1.82 -15.95
C SER A 331 -6.98 -1.16 -17.28
N GLU A 332 -6.02 -0.58 -17.97
CA GLU A 332 -6.24 -0.02 -19.31
C GLU A 332 -6.14 -1.09 -20.38
N VAL A 333 -7.04 -1.04 -21.36
CA VAL A 333 -7.04 -1.95 -22.50
C VAL A 333 -6.00 -1.47 -23.51
N THR A 334 -5.00 -2.27 -23.82
CA THR A 334 -3.95 -1.92 -24.78
C THR A 334 -4.51 -1.72 -26.19
N ALA A 335 -3.79 -0.98 -27.05
CA ALA A 335 -4.20 -0.74 -28.42
C ALA A 335 -4.40 -2.04 -29.23
N SER A 336 -3.58 -3.07 -28.97
CA SER A 336 -3.74 -4.40 -29.58
C SER A 336 -5.04 -5.09 -29.15
N GLU A 337 -5.37 -5.03 -27.86
CA GLU A 337 -6.59 -5.63 -27.33
C GLU A 337 -7.84 -4.84 -27.77
N GLN A 338 -7.74 -3.50 -27.90
CA GLN A 338 -8.82 -2.68 -28.49
C GLN A 338 -9.11 -3.10 -29.93
N LYS A 339 -8.09 -3.33 -30.75
CA LYS A 339 -8.26 -3.81 -32.12
C LYS A 339 -8.86 -5.21 -32.19
N ARG A 340 -8.53 -6.10 -31.24
CA ARG A 340 -9.17 -7.42 -31.11
C ARG A 340 -10.66 -7.29 -30.79
N LEU A 341 -11.00 -6.41 -29.85
CA LEU A 341 -12.39 -6.12 -29.48
C LEU A 341 -13.17 -5.55 -30.67
N GLU A 342 -12.61 -4.57 -31.38
CA GLU A 342 -13.21 -3.98 -32.58
C GLU A 342 -13.51 -5.05 -33.64
N THR A 343 -12.53 -5.90 -33.93
CA THR A 343 -12.68 -7.00 -34.88
C THR A 343 -13.80 -7.97 -34.46
N PHE A 344 -13.90 -8.25 -33.16
CA PHE A 344 -14.93 -9.12 -32.60
C PHE A 344 -16.32 -8.49 -32.72
N ILE A 345 -16.48 -7.23 -32.31
CA ILE A 345 -17.75 -6.51 -32.38
C ILE A 345 -18.25 -6.34 -33.81
N ASN A 346 -17.36 -6.06 -34.76
CA ASN A 346 -17.71 -5.92 -36.18
C ASN A 346 -18.19 -7.23 -36.84
N LYS A 347 -17.99 -8.39 -36.21
CA LYS A 347 -18.55 -9.68 -36.66
C LYS A 347 -19.95 -9.95 -36.12
N LEU A 348 -20.41 -9.20 -35.13
CA LEU A 348 -21.74 -9.36 -34.54
C LEU A 348 -22.74 -8.48 -35.31
N ASP A 349 -23.60 -9.10 -36.12
CA ASP A 349 -24.70 -8.41 -36.79
C ASP A 349 -25.79 -8.05 -35.77
N GLN A 350 -26.31 -6.83 -35.84
CA GLN A 350 -27.46 -6.37 -35.03
C GLN A 350 -27.15 -6.42 -33.49
N LEU A 351 -26.23 -5.61 -33.01
CA LEU A 351 -25.76 -5.55 -31.63
C LEU A 351 -26.93 -5.46 -30.59
N ASP A 352 -28.07 -4.91 -30.96
CA ASP A 352 -29.26 -4.84 -30.11
C ASP A 352 -29.86 -6.21 -29.74
N GLN A 353 -29.51 -7.27 -30.44
CA GLN A 353 -29.97 -8.64 -30.16
C GLN A 353 -29.12 -9.35 -29.12
N PHE A 354 -27.95 -8.78 -28.73
CA PHE A 354 -27.03 -9.40 -27.81
C PHE A 354 -27.03 -8.74 -26.43
N THR A 355 -26.68 -9.52 -25.43
CA THR A 355 -26.25 -9.07 -24.10
C THR A 355 -24.84 -9.54 -23.84
N PHE A 356 -24.06 -8.73 -23.13
CA PHE A 356 -22.65 -8.96 -22.86
C PHE A 356 -22.45 -9.16 -21.36
N THR A 357 -21.73 -10.19 -20.96
CA THR A 357 -21.27 -10.37 -19.58
C THR A 357 -19.77 -10.25 -19.58
N LEU A 358 -19.23 -9.27 -18.83
CA LEU A 358 -17.80 -9.01 -18.67
C LEU A 358 -17.34 -9.60 -17.36
N GLN A 359 -16.41 -10.54 -17.41
CA GLN A 359 -15.86 -11.23 -16.23
C GLN A 359 -14.41 -10.79 -16.04
N GLY A 360 -14.17 -9.94 -15.04
CA GLY A 360 -12.84 -9.43 -14.72
C GLY A 360 -12.08 -10.36 -13.78
N HIS A 361 -10.79 -10.56 -14.08
CA HIS A 361 -9.89 -11.43 -13.33
C HIS A 361 -8.53 -10.78 -13.14
N THR A 362 -7.80 -11.23 -12.10
CA THR A 362 -6.39 -10.87 -11.86
C THR A 362 -5.54 -12.12 -11.69
N ASP A 363 -4.22 -11.94 -11.67
CA ASP A 363 -3.32 -12.91 -11.07
C ASP A 363 -3.37 -12.81 -9.53
N ASN A 364 -2.60 -13.65 -8.85
CA ASN A 364 -2.56 -13.67 -7.38
C ASN A 364 -1.53 -12.71 -6.76
N PHE A 365 -0.99 -11.76 -7.52
CA PHE A 365 -0.04 -10.79 -7.00
C PHE A 365 -0.79 -9.63 -6.34
N GLY A 366 -0.39 -9.23 -5.13
CA GLY A 366 -1.08 -8.22 -4.33
C GLY A 366 -2.18 -8.76 -3.40
N SER A 367 -2.81 -7.89 -2.64
CA SER A 367 -3.86 -8.28 -1.69
C SER A 367 -5.18 -8.67 -2.40
N LYS A 368 -6.01 -9.47 -1.73
CA LYS A 368 -7.32 -9.83 -2.27
C LYS A 368 -8.21 -8.62 -2.52
N SER A 369 -8.28 -7.70 -1.57
CA SER A 369 -9.06 -6.46 -1.68
C SER A 369 -8.61 -5.59 -2.87
N TYR A 370 -7.29 -5.51 -3.09
CA TYR A 370 -6.74 -4.87 -4.28
C TYR A 370 -7.19 -5.55 -5.57
N ASN A 371 -7.09 -6.87 -5.63
CA ASN A 371 -7.41 -7.65 -6.83
C ASN A 371 -8.91 -7.63 -7.16
N VAL A 372 -9.80 -7.54 -6.17
CA VAL A 372 -11.23 -7.28 -6.37
C VAL A 372 -11.43 -5.97 -7.14
N ILE A 373 -10.82 -4.88 -6.68
CA ILE A 373 -10.92 -3.56 -7.33
C ILE A 373 -10.28 -3.57 -8.71
N LEU A 374 -9.12 -4.21 -8.88
CA LEU A 374 -8.42 -4.29 -10.16
C LEU A 374 -9.23 -5.08 -11.21
N SER A 375 -9.84 -6.20 -10.80
CA SER A 375 -10.70 -7.00 -11.69
C SER A 375 -11.95 -6.23 -12.12
N GLU A 376 -12.56 -5.45 -11.23
CA GLU A 376 -13.67 -4.56 -11.54
C GLU A 376 -13.26 -3.45 -12.51
N LYS A 377 -12.13 -2.76 -12.24
CA LYS A 377 -11.60 -1.70 -13.13
C LYS A 377 -11.35 -2.21 -14.54
N ARG A 378 -10.79 -3.41 -14.70
CA ARG A 378 -10.59 -4.06 -16.00
C ARG A 378 -11.92 -4.25 -16.73
N ALA A 379 -12.92 -4.81 -16.07
CA ALA A 379 -14.25 -5.02 -16.66
C ALA A 379 -14.92 -3.69 -17.03
N LEU A 380 -14.81 -2.65 -16.21
CA LEU A 380 -15.30 -1.31 -16.49
C LEU A 380 -14.61 -0.65 -17.69
N ALA A 381 -13.30 -0.84 -17.84
CA ALA A 381 -12.57 -0.34 -19.00
C ALA A 381 -13.07 -0.96 -20.31
N VAL A 382 -13.32 -2.28 -20.30
CA VAL A 382 -13.93 -2.97 -21.45
C VAL A 382 -15.35 -2.49 -21.71
N LYS A 383 -16.17 -2.29 -20.69
CA LYS A 383 -17.52 -1.72 -20.84
C LYS A 383 -17.49 -0.35 -21.51
N LYS A 384 -16.56 0.51 -21.09
CA LYS A 384 -16.36 1.83 -21.70
C LYS A 384 -16.06 1.74 -23.20
N LEU A 385 -15.21 0.78 -23.60
CA LEU A 385 -14.90 0.55 -25.00
C LEU A 385 -16.10 0.01 -25.78
N LEU A 386 -16.87 -0.93 -25.22
CA LEU A 386 -18.10 -1.44 -25.86
C LEU A 386 -19.09 -0.32 -26.14
N ASN A 387 -19.23 0.65 -25.24
CA ASN A 387 -20.07 1.82 -25.47
C ASN A 387 -19.62 2.66 -26.67
N ASN A 388 -18.31 2.75 -26.94
CA ASN A 388 -17.77 3.44 -28.12
C ASN A 388 -18.12 2.70 -29.43
N TYR A 389 -18.40 1.40 -29.38
CA TYR A 389 -18.88 0.58 -30.51
C TYR A 389 -20.41 0.46 -30.55
N ALA A 390 -21.13 1.41 -29.96
CA ALA A 390 -22.60 1.48 -29.92
C ALA A 390 -23.30 0.34 -29.15
N VAL A 391 -22.60 -0.41 -28.33
CA VAL A 391 -23.22 -1.35 -27.40
C VAL A 391 -23.82 -0.56 -26.23
N LYS A 392 -25.14 -0.65 -26.01
CA LYS A 392 -25.82 0.08 -24.96
C LYS A 392 -25.43 -0.43 -23.57
N SER A 393 -25.20 0.48 -22.61
CA SER A 393 -24.75 0.13 -21.25
C SER A 393 -25.69 -0.82 -20.50
N GLU A 394 -26.99 -0.77 -20.74
CA GLU A 394 -27.98 -1.69 -20.17
C GLU A 394 -27.89 -3.12 -20.69
N LYS A 395 -27.15 -3.33 -21.78
CA LYS A 395 -26.88 -4.65 -22.36
C LYS A 395 -25.60 -5.28 -21.80
N VAL A 396 -24.86 -4.57 -20.93
CA VAL A 396 -23.55 -5.01 -20.43
C VAL A 396 -23.61 -5.25 -18.93
N ASN A 397 -23.56 -6.51 -18.54
CA ASN A 397 -23.37 -6.95 -17.15
C ASN A 397 -21.88 -7.04 -16.82
N ILE A 398 -21.52 -6.69 -15.56
CA ILE A 398 -20.17 -6.81 -15.04
C ILE A 398 -20.15 -7.79 -13.88
N GLN A 399 -19.19 -8.70 -13.93
CA GLN A 399 -18.79 -9.60 -12.85
C GLN A 399 -17.28 -9.46 -12.64
N PHE A 400 -16.81 -9.64 -11.43
CA PHE A 400 -15.37 -9.59 -11.13
C PHE A 400 -15.04 -10.62 -10.04
N PHE A 401 -13.92 -11.30 -10.22
CA PHE A 401 -13.59 -12.53 -9.49
C PHE A 401 -12.22 -12.49 -8.82
N ASP A 402 -11.58 -11.30 -8.78
CA ASP A 402 -10.20 -11.20 -8.30
C ASP A 402 -9.31 -12.30 -8.92
N PHE A 403 -8.49 -12.99 -8.10
CA PHE A 403 -7.72 -14.17 -8.49
C PHE A 403 -8.37 -15.50 -8.10
N SER A 404 -9.63 -15.50 -7.64
CA SER A 404 -10.30 -16.71 -7.15
C SER A 404 -10.69 -17.70 -8.25
N GLN A 405 -10.74 -17.23 -9.51
CA GLN A 405 -11.06 -18.06 -10.68
C GLN A 405 -9.93 -17.94 -11.74
N PRO A 406 -8.75 -18.53 -11.49
CA PRO A 406 -7.64 -18.44 -12.40
C PRO A 406 -7.86 -19.34 -13.63
N ALA A 407 -7.48 -18.85 -14.82
CA ALA A 407 -7.46 -19.65 -16.06
C ALA A 407 -6.32 -20.68 -16.05
N LYS A 408 -5.21 -20.35 -15.37
CA LYS A 408 -4.04 -21.20 -15.15
C LYS A 408 -3.57 -21.02 -13.72
N ASP A 409 -2.79 -21.99 -13.20
CA ASP A 409 -2.09 -21.79 -11.94
C ASP A 409 -1.22 -20.51 -11.99
N ASN A 410 -0.98 -19.89 -10.82
CA ASN A 410 -0.22 -18.65 -10.73
C ASN A 410 1.31 -18.89 -10.57
N ASN A 411 1.82 -20.08 -10.93
CA ASN A 411 3.17 -20.51 -10.61
C ASN A 411 4.25 -19.92 -11.54
N SER A 412 3.89 -19.34 -12.67
CA SER A 412 4.81 -18.71 -13.62
C SER A 412 4.30 -17.35 -14.09
N SER A 413 5.20 -16.46 -14.52
CA SER A 413 4.83 -15.18 -15.13
C SER A 413 3.91 -15.37 -16.33
N LYS A 414 4.20 -16.37 -17.19
CA LYS A 414 3.37 -16.72 -18.34
C LYS A 414 1.93 -17.09 -17.93
N ASN A 415 1.75 -17.90 -16.89
CA ASN A 415 0.44 -18.30 -16.41
C ASN A 415 -0.29 -17.12 -15.76
N ARG A 416 0.43 -16.30 -14.96
CA ARG A 416 -0.14 -15.07 -14.40
C ARG A 416 -0.61 -14.10 -15.48
N ALA A 417 0.12 -13.96 -16.57
CA ALA A 417 -0.30 -13.13 -17.72
C ALA A 417 -1.66 -13.60 -18.31
N LEU A 418 -1.91 -14.91 -18.33
CA LEU A 418 -3.19 -15.48 -18.77
C LEU A 418 -4.32 -15.26 -17.74
N ASN A 419 -3.99 -15.06 -16.47
CA ASN A 419 -4.97 -14.78 -15.42
C ASN A 419 -5.40 -13.31 -15.40
N ARG A 420 -4.55 -12.38 -15.85
CA ARG A 420 -4.86 -10.94 -15.99
C ARG A 420 -5.73 -10.69 -17.22
N ARG A 421 -7.03 -10.94 -17.09
CA ARG A 421 -7.93 -10.96 -18.26
C ARG A 421 -9.32 -10.42 -17.94
N VAL A 422 -10.05 -10.06 -18.99
CA VAL A 422 -11.50 -9.93 -19.00
C VAL A 422 -12.07 -10.88 -20.05
N GLU A 423 -12.95 -11.77 -19.61
CA GLU A 423 -13.73 -12.62 -20.49
C GLU A 423 -15.02 -11.91 -20.87
N ILE A 424 -15.30 -11.81 -22.16
CA ILE A 424 -16.52 -11.21 -22.72
C ILE A 424 -17.37 -12.38 -23.23
N VAL A 425 -18.47 -12.64 -22.51
CA VAL A 425 -19.44 -13.66 -22.91
C VAL A 425 -20.62 -12.98 -23.57
N VAL A 426 -20.98 -13.41 -24.77
CA VAL A 426 -22.06 -12.86 -25.56
C VAL A 426 -23.23 -13.83 -25.57
N ASN A 427 -24.43 -13.34 -25.20
CA ASN A 427 -25.65 -14.12 -25.24
C ASN A 427 -26.62 -13.48 -26.22
N GLN A 428 -27.07 -14.25 -27.22
CA GLN A 428 -28.12 -13.81 -28.13
C GLN A 428 -29.49 -13.93 -27.46
N LYS A 429 -30.30 -12.88 -27.53
CA LYS A 429 -31.69 -12.93 -27.08
C LYS A 429 -32.42 -13.89 -28.00
N LYS A 430 -32.96 -15.01 -27.48
CA LYS A 430 -33.90 -15.84 -28.25
C LYS A 430 -35.06 -14.98 -28.62
N SER A 431 -35.35 -14.83 -29.91
CA SER A 431 -36.62 -14.30 -30.40
C SER A 431 -37.71 -15.28 -29.99
N ASP A 432 -38.63 -14.81 -29.14
CA ASP A 432 -39.86 -15.50 -28.82
C ASP A 432 -40.73 -15.56 -30.08
#